data_850a4a64b6a8aa558fcc98fadf7a67d6
#
_entry.id   850a4a64b6a8aa558fcc98fadf7a67d6
#
_cell.length_a   1.000
_cell.length_b   1.000
_cell.length_c   1.000
_cell.angle_alpha   90.00
_cell.angle_beta   90.00
_cell.angle_gamma   90.00
#
_symmetry.space_group_name_H-M   'P 1'
#
loop_
_entity.id
_entity.type
_entity.pdbx_description
1 polymer ?
#
loop_
_entity_poly.entity_id
_entity_poly.type
_entity_poly.pdbx_seq_one_letter_code
_entity_poly.pdbx_strand_id
1 'polypeptide(L)'
;MLATSVLLFALAAVGLADVPAGYRTVYLTSKVDAKLAIVPKTAAAGSIIQVQTFASKPEQQWYLKDGNSSIQLAGSTLCMDGGAKANWKDMGSVKVATCDPTAVSQVWNVMADGRIALQASSPQECLDLQYMTDKAGTTVGLYACAGLANAGAGDKGINWPQVNATAAT
;
A
#
# COMPACT_ATOMS: atom_id res chain seq x y z
N MET A 1 29.15 -53.70 1.57
CA MET A 1 29.46 -52.29 1.28
C MET A 1 28.14 -51.53 1.29
N LEU A 2 27.88 -50.79 2.39
CA LEU A 2 26.64 -49.97 2.52
C LEU A 2 26.96 -48.57 2.01
N ALA A 3 26.30 -48.13 0.97
CA ALA A 3 26.41 -46.78 0.45
C ALA A 3 25.44 -45.87 1.23
N THR A 4 26.02 -44.96 2.00
CA THR A 4 25.27 -43.95 2.77
C THR A 4 24.96 -42.77 1.83
N SER A 5 23.72 -42.64 1.37
CA SER A 5 23.30 -41.49 0.59
C SER A 5 23.07 -40.31 1.54
N VAL A 6 23.91 -39.28 1.43
CA VAL A 6 23.71 -38.01 2.12
C VAL A 6 22.72 -37.17 1.31
N LEU A 7 21.49 -36.98 1.84
CA LEU A 7 20.52 -36.05 1.30
C LEU A 7 20.93 -34.63 1.71
N LEU A 8 21.46 -33.84 0.77
CA LEU A 8 21.62 -32.39 0.97
C LEU A 8 20.24 -31.72 0.85
N PHE A 9 19.71 -31.26 1.96
CA PHE A 9 18.59 -30.31 1.97
C PHE A 9 19.15 -28.94 1.59
N ALA A 10 18.87 -28.49 0.38
CA ALA A 10 19.06 -27.09 0.02
C ALA A 10 17.99 -26.27 0.77
N LEU A 11 18.40 -25.56 1.83
CA LEU A 11 17.58 -24.49 2.41
C LEU A 11 17.48 -23.41 1.31
N ALA A 12 16.30 -23.29 0.68
CA ALA A 12 15.97 -22.09 -0.08
C ALA A 12 15.87 -20.96 0.95
N ALA A 13 16.89 -20.09 0.99
CA ALA A 13 16.79 -18.82 1.68
C ALA A 13 15.65 -18.04 1.00
N VAL A 14 14.52 -17.90 1.68
CA VAL A 14 13.49 -16.94 1.31
C VAL A 14 14.13 -15.58 1.54
N GLY A 15 14.72 -15.01 0.49
CA GLY A 15 15.30 -13.68 0.55
C GLY A 15 14.20 -12.71 0.95
N LEU A 16 14.31 -12.14 2.15
CA LEU A 16 13.53 -10.97 2.52
C LEU A 16 13.90 -9.91 1.48
N ALA A 17 12.90 -9.41 0.76
CA ALA A 17 13.15 -8.34 -0.20
C ALA A 17 13.67 -7.12 0.58
N ASP A 18 14.90 -6.74 0.31
CA ASP A 18 15.53 -5.58 0.92
C ASP A 18 14.73 -4.31 0.60
N VAL A 19 14.78 -3.33 1.52
CA VAL A 19 14.16 -2.02 1.28
C VAL A 19 14.79 -1.41 0.03
N PRO A 20 14.02 -1.07 -1.02
CA PRO A 20 14.57 -0.50 -2.24
C PRO A 20 15.34 0.79 -1.95
N ALA A 21 16.42 1.05 -2.69
CA ALA A 21 17.26 2.23 -2.49
C ALA A 21 16.43 3.54 -2.57
N GLY A 22 16.54 4.39 -1.55
CA GLY A 22 15.79 5.64 -1.43
C GLY A 22 14.36 5.51 -0.91
N TYR A 23 13.92 4.29 -0.60
CA TYR A 23 12.63 4.03 0.04
C TYR A 23 12.79 3.96 1.56
N ARG A 24 11.69 4.16 2.26
CA ARG A 24 11.58 3.95 3.70
C ARG A 24 10.45 2.98 4.00
N THR A 25 10.53 2.32 5.15
CA THR A 25 9.50 1.41 5.63
C THR A 25 8.53 2.16 6.52
N VAL A 26 7.23 2.12 6.20
CA VAL A 26 6.19 2.83 6.94
C VAL A 26 4.95 1.97 7.15
N TYR A 27 4.15 2.38 8.12
CA TYR A 27 2.73 2.05 8.20
C TYR A 27 1.92 3.23 7.66
N LEU A 28 0.89 2.95 6.87
CA LEU A 28 -0.07 3.94 6.38
C LEU A 28 -1.31 3.88 7.26
N THR A 29 -1.41 4.80 8.23
CA THR A 29 -2.55 4.84 9.16
C THR A 29 -3.63 5.76 8.63
N SER A 30 -4.89 5.53 9.05
CA SER A 30 -6.00 6.37 8.63
C SER A 30 -6.08 7.66 9.47
N LYS A 31 -6.35 8.80 8.83
CA LYS A 31 -6.67 10.05 9.53
C LYS A 31 -8.07 10.03 10.16
N VAL A 32 -8.95 9.15 9.70
CA VAL A 32 -10.29 8.94 10.29
C VAL A 32 -10.15 8.31 11.66
N ASP A 33 -9.37 7.22 11.77
CA ASP A 33 -9.00 6.56 13.04
C ASP A 33 -7.56 6.01 12.93
N ALA A 34 -6.65 6.57 13.72
CA ALA A 34 -5.23 6.15 13.76
C ALA A 34 -5.01 4.71 14.24
N LYS A 35 -6.04 4.04 14.76
CA LYS A 35 -6.00 2.61 15.11
C LYS A 35 -6.17 1.69 13.89
N LEU A 36 -6.35 2.25 12.71
CA LEU A 36 -6.49 1.51 11.46
C LEU A 36 -5.28 1.77 10.56
N ALA A 37 -4.79 0.72 9.89
CA ALA A 37 -3.72 0.80 8.91
C ALA A 37 -4.09 0.06 7.63
N ILE A 38 -3.57 0.56 6.49
CA ILE A 38 -3.76 -0.05 5.17
C ILE A 38 -3.03 -1.39 5.09
N VAL A 39 -3.75 -2.41 4.60
CA VAL A 39 -3.21 -3.73 4.28
C VAL A 39 -3.92 -4.30 3.04
N PRO A 40 -3.33 -5.20 2.28
CA PRO A 40 -4.10 -6.03 1.35
C PRO A 40 -4.94 -7.04 2.14
N LYS A 41 -6.12 -7.40 1.65
CA LYS A 41 -6.96 -8.43 2.27
C LYS A 41 -6.23 -9.78 2.37
N THR A 42 -5.41 -10.08 1.38
CA THR A 42 -4.47 -11.20 1.35
C THR A 42 -3.17 -10.76 0.67
N ALA A 43 -2.03 -11.32 1.03
CA ALA A 43 -0.74 -11.04 0.38
C ALA A 43 -0.62 -11.79 -0.97
N ALA A 44 -1.53 -11.53 -1.90
CA ALA A 44 -1.59 -12.15 -3.22
C ALA A 44 -2.01 -11.14 -4.30
N ALA A 45 -1.44 -11.25 -5.49
CA ALA A 45 -1.80 -10.41 -6.63
C ALA A 45 -3.32 -10.49 -6.91
N GLY A 46 -3.94 -9.34 -7.18
CA GLY A 46 -5.38 -9.18 -7.37
C GLY A 46 -6.16 -8.94 -6.07
N SER A 47 -5.53 -9.05 -4.90
CA SER A 47 -6.18 -8.78 -3.62
C SER A 47 -6.50 -7.30 -3.46
N ILE A 48 -7.72 -6.98 -3.01
CA ILE A 48 -8.14 -5.61 -2.70
C ILE A 48 -7.41 -5.06 -1.48
N ILE A 49 -7.29 -3.74 -1.43
CA ILE A 49 -6.75 -3.01 -0.28
C ILE A 49 -7.88 -2.70 0.69
N GLN A 50 -7.61 -2.83 1.97
CA GLN A 50 -8.53 -2.54 3.07
C GLN A 50 -7.76 -1.98 4.27
N VAL A 51 -8.47 -1.50 5.27
CA VAL A 51 -7.87 -1.21 6.58
C VAL A 51 -8.06 -2.38 7.54
N GLN A 52 -7.08 -2.56 8.44
CA GLN A 52 -7.15 -3.47 9.58
C GLN A 52 -6.66 -2.76 10.84
N THR A 53 -6.96 -3.33 12.00
CA THR A 53 -6.44 -2.82 13.27
C THR A 53 -4.92 -2.70 13.20
N PHE A 54 -4.41 -1.50 13.46
CA PHE A 54 -2.98 -1.23 13.49
C PHE A 54 -2.34 -1.95 14.67
N ALA A 55 -1.38 -2.80 14.40
CA ALA A 55 -0.71 -3.65 15.39
C ALA A 55 0.82 -3.65 15.25
N SER A 56 1.37 -2.73 14.45
CA SER A 56 2.82 -2.59 14.17
C SER A 56 3.48 -3.89 13.67
N LYS A 57 2.72 -4.69 12.91
CA LYS A 57 3.20 -5.97 12.40
C LYS A 57 3.88 -5.83 11.04
N PRO A 58 4.84 -6.72 10.70
CA PRO A 58 5.55 -6.68 9.41
C PRO A 58 4.61 -6.71 8.20
N GLU A 59 3.51 -7.46 8.24
CA GLU A 59 2.53 -7.56 7.16
C GLU A 59 1.69 -6.29 6.93
N GLN A 60 1.86 -5.27 7.79
CA GLN A 60 1.24 -3.95 7.67
C GLN A 60 2.22 -2.91 7.13
N GLN A 61 3.45 -3.29 6.82
CA GLN A 61 4.52 -2.39 6.39
C GLN A 61 4.52 -2.21 4.87
N TRP A 62 4.87 -1.00 4.46
CA TRP A 62 5.00 -0.62 3.05
C TRP A 62 6.34 0.07 2.81
N TYR A 63 6.93 -0.19 1.65
CA TYR A 63 8.06 0.57 1.12
C TYR A 63 7.54 1.68 0.23
N LEU A 64 7.90 2.93 0.50
CA LEU A 64 7.59 4.08 -0.32
C LEU A 64 8.64 5.19 -0.15
N LYS A 65 8.59 6.19 -1.01
CA LYS A 65 9.36 7.45 -0.92
C LYS A 65 8.42 8.62 -1.16
N ASP A 66 8.82 9.83 -0.77
CA ASP A 66 8.03 11.04 -1.01
C ASP A 66 7.99 11.39 -2.49
N GLY A 67 6.93 12.05 -2.92
CA GLY A 67 6.65 12.34 -4.33
C GLY A 67 6.27 11.08 -5.11
N ASN A 68 6.70 11.00 -6.36
CA ASN A 68 6.37 9.86 -7.23
C ASN A 68 7.05 8.58 -6.76
N SER A 69 6.24 7.60 -6.41
CA SER A 69 6.66 6.35 -5.80
C SER A 69 5.79 5.18 -6.25
N SER A 70 6.34 3.98 -6.39
CA SER A 70 5.56 2.78 -6.15
C SER A 70 5.33 2.64 -4.65
N ILE A 71 4.26 1.95 -4.25
CA ILE A 71 3.98 1.61 -2.85
C ILE A 71 3.97 0.10 -2.77
N GLN A 72 5.08 -0.48 -2.30
CA GLN A 72 5.32 -1.91 -2.29
C GLN A 72 5.05 -2.50 -0.91
N LEU A 73 4.31 -3.60 -0.83
CA LEU A 73 4.14 -4.35 0.42
C LEU A 73 5.49 -4.90 0.87
N ALA A 74 5.91 -4.56 2.07
CA ALA A 74 7.23 -4.91 2.59
C ALA A 74 7.47 -6.43 2.57
N GLY A 75 8.67 -6.83 2.20
CA GLY A 75 9.06 -8.25 2.11
C GLY A 75 8.38 -9.02 0.97
N SER A 76 7.75 -8.34 0.01
CA SER A 76 7.05 -8.97 -1.11
C SER A 76 7.41 -8.32 -2.46
N THR A 77 6.88 -8.88 -3.55
CA THR A 77 6.95 -8.32 -4.91
C THR A 77 5.63 -7.66 -5.33
N LEU A 78 4.78 -7.27 -4.36
CA LEU A 78 3.45 -6.73 -4.60
C LEU A 78 3.42 -5.22 -4.39
N CYS A 79 2.87 -4.49 -5.36
CA CYS A 79 2.69 -3.04 -5.33
C CYS A 79 1.20 -2.67 -5.36
N MET A 80 0.84 -1.55 -4.73
CA MET A 80 -0.50 -0.96 -4.91
C MET A 80 -0.72 -0.59 -6.36
N ASP A 81 -1.90 -0.93 -6.88
CA ASP A 81 -2.28 -0.76 -8.28
C ASP A 81 -3.71 -0.21 -8.39
N GLY A 82 -3.87 0.92 -9.07
CA GLY A 82 -5.16 1.55 -9.39
C GLY A 82 -5.91 0.87 -10.52
N GLY A 83 -5.33 -0.18 -11.12
CA GLY A 83 -5.95 -0.95 -12.21
C GLY A 83 -6.09 -0.19 -13.52
N ALA A 84 -7.03 -0.61 -14.35
CA ALA A 84 -7.27 -0.02 -15.65
C ALA A 84 -7.77 1.44 -15.52
N LYS A 85 -7.40 2.31 -16.48
CA LYS A 85 -7.76 3.73 -16.50
C LYS A 85 -9.27 3.99 -16.35
N ALA A 86 -10.11 3.12 -16.88
CA ALA A 86 -11.58 3.22 -16.74
C ALA A 86 -12.07 3.12 -15.27
N ASN A 87 -11.22 2.63 -14.38
CA ASN A 87 -11.49 2.51 -12.94
C ASN A 87 -10.98 3.73 -12.13
N TRP A 88 -10.29 4.69 -12.75
CA TRP A 88 -9.73 5.87 -12.07
C TRP A 88 -10.81 6.93 -11.88
N LYS A 89 -11.61 6.75 -10.88
CA LYS A 89 -12.74 7.59 -10.51
C LYS A 89 -13.17 7.30 -9.09
N ASP A 90 -14.03 8.13 -8.53
CA ASP A 90 -14.63 7.91 -7.22
C ASP A 90 -15.14 6.48 -7.08
N MET A 91 -14.88 5.88 -5.95
CA MET A 91 -15.19 4.48 -5.60
C MET A 91 -14.45 3.43 -6.45
N GLY A 92 -13.46 3.82 -7.26
CA GLY A 92 -12.60 2.89 -7.97
C GLY A 92 -11.83 1.99 -7.00
N SER A 93 -11.67 0.72 -7.36
CA SER A 93 -10.98 -0.26 -6.50
C SER A 93 -9.46 -0.17 -6.65
N VAL A 94 -8.75 -0.27 -5.53
CA VAL A 94 -7.29 -0.42 -5.49
C VAL A 94 -6.96 -1.84 -5.06
N LYS A 95 -5.95 -2.44 -5.69
CA LYS A 95 -5.51 -3.81 -5.44
C LYS A 95 -4.00 -3.85 -5.24
N VAL A 96 -3.47 -4.99 -4.84
CA VAL A 96 -2.06 -5.30 -5.05
C VAL A 96 -1.87 -6.13 -6.32
N ALA A 97 -0.82 -5.81 -7.07
CA ALA A 97 -0.38 -6.57 -8.24
C ALA A 97 1.13 -6.78 -8.17
N THR A 98 1.67 -7.69 -8.98
CA THR A 98 3.13 -7.79 -9.12
C THR A 98 3.70 -6.43 -9.51
N CYS A 99 4.76 -5.98 -8.82
CA CYS A 99 5.39 -4.70 -9.10
C CYS A 99 5.91 -4.66 -10.54
N ASP A 100 5.49 -3.64 -11.29
CA ASP A 100 5.92 -3.38 -12.66
C ASP A 100 6.36 -1.91 -12.76
N PRO A 101 7.66 -1.63 -12.96
CA PRO A 101 8.17 -0.26 -13.04
C PRO A 101 7.64 0.53 -14.25
N THR A 102 7.00 -0.15 -15.22
CA THR A 102 6.40 0.48 -16.41
C THR A 102 4.90 0.75 -16.24
N ALA A 103 4.27 0.18 -15.21
CA ALA A 103 2.84 0.33 -14.97
C ALA A 103 2.51 1.70 -14.34
N VAL A 104 1.91 2.59 -15.12
CA VAL A 104 1.49 3.92 -14.63
C VAL A 104 0.41 3.86 -13.56
N SER A 105 -0.34 2.75 -13.49
CA SER A 105 -1.33 2.46 -12.43
C SER A 105 -0.71 2.15 -11.07
N GLN A 106 0.61 1.94 -11.02
CA GLN A 106 1.36 1.67 -9.80
C GLN A 106 2.21 2.86 -9.34
N VAL A 107 2.12 4.01 -10.04
CA VAL A 107 2.83 5.23 -9.66
C VAL A 107 1.91 6.14 -8.86
N TRP A 108 2.29 6.41 -7.63
CA TRP A 108 1.56 7.22 -6.67
C TRP A 108 2.36 8.47 -6.31
N ASN A 109 1.71 9.62 -6.22
CA ASN A 109 2.30 10.81 -5.65
C ASN A 109 2.02 10.87 -4.15
N VAL A 110 3.05 10.61 -3.35
CA VAL A 110 2.99 10.66 -1.89
C VAL A 110 3.20 12.13 -1.47
N MET A 111 2.11 12.80 -1.10
CA MET A 111 2.08 14.22 -0.78
C MET A 111 2.46 14.48 0.67
N ALA A 112 3.11 15.61 0.93
CA ALA A 112 3.52 16.00 2.29
C ALA A 112 2.36 16.24 3.27
N ASP A 113 1.16 16.49 2.74
CA ASP A 113 -0.06 16.71 3.55
C ASP A 113 -0.80 15.42 3.94
N GLY A 114 -0.27 14.25 3.54
CA GLY A 114 -0.79 12.93 3.86
C GLY A 114 -1.71 12.32 2.80
N ARG A 115 -2.04 13.06 1.72
CA ARG A 115 -2.74 12.48 0.57
C ARG A 115 -1.79 11.61 -0.26
N ILE A 116 -2.32 10.58 -0.87
CA ILE A 116 -1.59 9.67 -1.77
C ILE A 116 -2.41 9.57 -3.06
N ALA A 117 -1.96 10.26 -4.11
CA ALA A 117 -2.68 10.39 -5.36
C ALA A 117 -2.19 9.40 -6.42
N LEU A 118 -3.09 8.81 -7.19
CA LEU A 118 -2.73 8.05 -8.38
C LEU A 118 -2.19 9.03 -9.44
N GLN A 119 -0.87 8.99 -9.67
CA GLN A 119 -0.14 10.03 -10.42
C GLN A 119 -0.72 10.30 -11.81
N ALA A 120 -1.12 9.27 -12.53
CA ALA A 120 -1.59 9.39 -13.91
C ALA A 120 -3.11 9.64 -14.05
N SER A 121 -3.84 9.75 -12.93
CA SER A 121 -5.29 10.01 -12.97
C SER A 121 -5.60 11.48 -13.31
N SER A 122 -6.68 11.69 -14.08
CA SER A 122 -7.20 13.03 -14.42
C SER A 122 -8.72 12.93 -14.65
N PRO A 123 -9.55 13.56 -13.79
CA PRO A 123 -9.17 14.30 -12.58
C PRO A 123 -8.37 13.44 -11.60
N GLN A 124 -7.62 14.10 -10.69
CA GLN A 124 -6.72 13.40 -9.80
C GLN A 124 -7.49 12.65 -8.70
N GLU A 125 -7.20 11.36 -8.58
CA GLU A 125 -7.79 10.43 -7.61
C GLU A 125 -6.78 10.08 -6.52
N CYS A 126 -7.22 10.10 -5.27
CA CYS A 126 -6.44 9.75 -4.09
C CYS A 126 -6.90 8.44 -3.48
N LEU A 127 -6.01 7.75 -2.75
CA LEU A 127 -6.43 6.67 -1.85
C LEU A 127 -7.46 7.19 -0.86
N ASP A 128 -8.56 6.46 -0.69
CA ASP A 128 -9.68 6.84 0.16
C ASP A 128 -10.17 5.68 1.03
N LEU A 129 -10.42 5.96 2.30
CA LEU A 129 -11.16 5.07 3.19
C LEU A 129 -12.66 5.21 2.87
N GLN A 130 -13.21 4.25 2.15
CA GLN A 130 -14.57 4.31 1.63
C GLN A 130 -15.59 4.67 2.72
N TYR A 131 -16.39 5.71 2.44
CA TYR A 131 -17.40 6.26 3.34
C TYR A 131 -16.86 6.74 4.69
N MET A 132 -15.55 6.94 4.82
CA MET A 132 -14.87 7.24 6.11
C MET A 132 -15.28 6.28 7.23
N THR A 133 -15.56 5.01 6.89
CA THR A 133 -15.99 4.01 7.86
C THR A 133 -14.80 3.52 8.68
N ASP A 134 -14.78 3.84 9.98
CA ASP A 134 -13.73 3.53 10.95
C ASP A 134 -13.76 2.08 11.47
N LYS A 135 -13.90 1.11 10.56
CA LYS A 135 -14.02 -0.31 10.89
C LYS A 135 -12.99 -1.14 10.15
N ALA A 136 -12.36 -2.08 10.86
CA ALA A 136 -11.50 -3.09 10.24
C ALA A 136 -12.25 -3.87 9.14
N GLY A 137 -11.59 -4.09 8.01
CA GLY A 137 -12.18 -4.69 6.82
C GLY A 137 -12.80 -3.69 5.84
N THR A 138 -12.88 -2.39 6.18
CA THR A 138 -13.36 -1.37 5.25
C THR A 138 -12.38 -1.23 4.09
N THR A 139 -12.93 -1.22 2.87
CA THR A 139 -12.16 -1.10 1.63
C THR A 139 -11.49 0.26 1.52
N VAL A 140 -10.26 0.27 1.03
CA VAL A 140 -9.57 1.46 0.55
C VAL A 140 -9.67 1.47 -0.98
N GLY A 141 -10.18 2.55 -1.53
CA GLY A 141 -10.38 2.74 -2.96
C GLY A 141 -9.84 4.08 -3.43
N LEU A 142 -10.46 4.63 -4.46
CA LEU A 142 -10.14 5.94 -5.04
C LEU A 142 -11.27 6.93 -4.72
N TYR A 143 -10.90 8.19 -4.52
CA TYR A 143 -11.79 9.33 -4.43
C TYR A 143 -11.08 10.61 -4.88
N ALA A 144 -11.84 11.59 -5.37
CA ALA A 144 -11.28 12.86 -5.83
C ALA A 144 -10.31 13.48 -4.81
N CYS A 145 -9.09 13.81 -5.22
CA CYS A 145 -8.09 14.41 -4.34
C CYS A 145 -8.50 15.77 -3.77
N ALA A 146 -9.48 16.44 -4.37
CA ALA A 146 -10.08 17.63 -3.80
C ALA A 146 -10.88 17.36 -2.51
N GLY A 147 -11.30 16.08 -2.30
CA GLY A 147 -12.07 15.65 -1.15
C GLY A 147 -13.52 16.11 -1.15
N LEU A 148 -14.23 15.80 -0.07
CA LEU A 148 -15.61 16.24 0.12
C LEU A 148 -15.68 17.76 0.18
N ALA A 149 -16.59 18.36 -0.57
CA ALA A 149 -16.79 19.82 -0.64
C ALA A 149 -15.49 20.61 -0.93
N ASN A 150 -14.58 20.02 -1.73
CA ASN A 150 -13.24 20.56 -2.02
C ASN A 150 -12.36 20.76 -0.77
N ALA A 151 -12.57 19.96 0.27
CA ALA A 151 -11.80 20.03 1.50
C ALA A 151 -10.32 19.62 1.34
N GLY A 152 -9.98 18.90 0.26
CA GLY A 152 -8.59 18.51 -0.05
C GLY A 152 -7.92 17.78 1.11
N ALA A 153 -6.75 18.28 1.55
CA ALA A 153 -6.01 17.69 2.67
C ALA A 153 -6.78 17.65 4.00
N GLY A 154 -7.82 18.46 4.16
CA GLY A 154 -8.70 18.47 5.32
C GLY A 154 -9.70 17.31 5.35
N ASP A 155 -9.96 16.66 4.21
CA ASP A 155 -10.76 15.45 4.14
C ASP A 155 -10.02 14.28 4.78
N LYS A 156 -10.58 13.75 5.86
CA LYS A 156 -9.95 12.65 6.60
C LYS A 156 -9.91 11.34 5.85
N GLY A 157 -10.89 11.10 4.95
CA GLY A 157 -11.01 9.86 4.18
C GLY A 157 -9.82 9.64 3.25
N ILE A 158 -9.30 10.71 2.63
CA ILE A 158 -8.18 10.66 1.70
C ILE A 158 -6.82 10.96 2.32
N ASN A 159 -6.73 11.04 3.65
CA ASN A 159 -5.52 11.43 4.36
C ASN A 159 -4.93 10.24 5.14
N TRP A 160 -3.67 9.92 4.85
CA TRP A 160 -2.96 8.73 5.33
C TRP A 160 -1.65 9.12 6.03
N PRO A 161 -1.70 9.43 7.34
CA PRO A 161 -0.49 9.64 8.12
C PRO A 161 0.47 8.46 8.02
N GLN A 162 1.76 8.78 7.83
CA GLN A 162 2.81 7.78 7.68
C GLN A 162 3.55 7.64 9.01
N VAL A 163 3.55 6.44 9.57
CA VAL A 163 4.28 6.08 10.78
C VAL A 163 5.51 5.27 10.37
N ASN A 164 6.71 5.76 10.66
CA ASN A 164 7.93 5.02 10.34
C ASN A 164 7.95 3.69 11.10
N ALA A 165 8.21 2.62 10.38
CA ALA A 165 8.51 1.35 11.01
C ALA A 165 9.94 1.44 11.56
N THR A 166 10.09 1.41 12.88
CA THR A 166 11.42 1.22 13.50
C THR A 166 11.92 -0.14 13.10
N ALA A 167 13.17 -0.20 12.58
CA ALA A 167 13.82 -1.49 12.35
C ALA A 167 13.76 -2.29 13.67
N ALA A 168 13.30 -3.53 13.57
CA ALA A 168 13.43 -4.45 14.70
C ALA A 168 14.91 -4.61 14.99
N THR A 169 15.36 -4.10 16.15
CA THR A 169 16.73 -4.24 16.65
C THR A 169 16.96 -5.66 17.10
#